data_5a8ca5f21e4ed6666c81bf1d440360ef
#
_entry.id   5a8ca5f21e4ed6666c81bf1d440360ef
#
_cell.length_a   1.000
_cell.length_b   1.000
_cell.length_c   1.000
_cell.angle_alpha   90.00
_cell.angle_beta   90.00
_cell.angle_gamma   90.00
#
_symmetry.space_group_name_H-M   'P 1'
#
loop_
_entity.id
_entity.type
_entity.pdbx_description
1 polymer ?
#
loop_
_entity_poly.entity_id
_entity_poly.type
_entity_poly.pdbx_seq_one_letter_code
_entity_poly.pdbx_strand_id
1 'polypeptide(L)'
;LYEINGAGMLFKSNFQMLASLKAGNINQFALTDGTNHFDNKETLSTLSNLLENISATTPPIEVDRYASPTDRLLSFNILRKIRKDVTLKGNIGYSYAKSQYDYSLTRSYADADNNVIIAQEYSPLSTIHRPSIQLEYKDNSEKTYLSNTLSSTGSFLTSELPTKENGSLFNQKQTMREFYVNNKFSTLWHHKDLCWAVTSIMSYQGSPMGKITLNKETTDNVVQNANGRSF
;
A
#
# COMPACT_ATOMS: atom_id res chain seq x y z
N LEU A 1 -3.98 23.01 8.21
CA LEU A 1 -4.50 22.19 7.11
C LEU A 1 -3.91 22.69 5.81
N TYR A 2 -3.38 21.79 4.98
CA TYR A 2 -2.82 22.15 3.67
C TYR A 2 -3.00 20.98 2.68
N GLU A 3 -3.08 21.35 1.40
CA GLU A 3 -3.00 20.41 0.28
C GLU A 3 -2.19 21.08 -0.84
N ILE A 4 -1.23 20.35 -1.39
CA ILE A 4 -0.36 20.79 -2.48
C ILE A 4 -0.46 19.77 -3.60
N ASN A 5 -0.81 20.22 -4.80
CA ASN A 5 -0.86 19.41 -6.00
C ASN A 5 0.00 20.06 -7.08
N GLY A 6 0.88 19.28 -7.68
CA GLY A 6 1.75 19.73 -8.76
C GLY A 6 1.88 18.65 -9.83
N ALA A 7 1.85 19.05 -11.09
CA ALA A 7 2.11 18.17 -12.20
C ALA A 7 2.95 18.87 -13.28
N GLY A 8 3.93 18.15 -13.83
CA GLY A 8 4.74 18.58 -14.94
C GLY A 8 4.65 17.60 -16.10
N MET A 9 4.50 18.10 -17.31
CA MET A 9 4.38 17.29 -18.53
C MET A 9 5.39 17.73 -19.58
N LEU A 10 6.01 16.77 -20.23
CA LEU A 10 6.89 16.98 -21.37
C LEU A 10 6.47 16.08 -22.51
N PHE A 11 6.20 16.68 -23.67
CA PHE A 11 5.80 15.98 -24.88
C PHE A 11 6.78 16.27 -26.01
N LYS A 12 7.32 15.20 -26.59
CA LYS A 12 8.08 15.21 -27.85
C LYS A 12 7.53 14.10 -28.75
N SER A 13 7.88 14.09 -30.02
CA SER A 13 7.35 13.15 -31.01
C SER A 13 7.54 11.66 -30.63
N ASN A 14 8.64 11.34 -29.95
CA ASN A 14 8.98 9.98 -29.55
C ASN A 14 9.18 9.77 -28.06
N PHE A 15 8.89 10.81 -27.26
CA PHE A 15 9.09 10.78 -25.81
C PHE A 15 8.03 11.60 -25.09
N GLN A 16 7.41 11.02 -24.09
CA GLN A 16 6.46 11.69 -23.20
C GLN A 16 6.83 11.42 -21.76
N MET A 17 6.69 12.41 -20.92
CA MET A 17 6.95 12.31 -19.50
C MET A 17 5.87 13.06 -18.73
N LEU A 18 5.38 12.46 -17.68
CA LEU A 18 4.48 13.06 -16.71
C LEU A 18 5.05 12.83 -15.31
N ALA A 19 5.27 13.90 -14.57
CA ALA A 19 5.61 13.84 -13.16
C ALA A 19 4.49 14.49 -12.35
N SER A 20 4.05 13.88 -11.26
CA SER A 20 3.06 14.46 -10.37
C SER A 20 3.48 14.30 -8.91
N LEU A 21 3.16 15.31 -8.12
CA LEU A 21 3.35 15.36 -6.67
C LEU A 21 2.04 15.80 -6.05
N LYS A 22 1.60 15.05 -5.03
CA LYS A 22 0.49 15.43 -4.16
C LYS A 22 0.94 15.30 -2.71
N ALA A 23 0.67 16.29 -1.89
CA ALA A 23 0.96 16.26 -0.47
C ALA A 23 -0.11 17.01 0.31
N GLY A 24 -0.52 16.48 1.46
CA GLY A 24 -1.54 17.13 2.26
C GLY A 24 -1.77 16.45 3.60
N ASN A 25 -2.56 17.14 4.43
CA ASN A 25 -2.99 16.63 5.72
C ASN A 25 -4.51 16.81 5.95
N ILE A 26 -5.28 16.96 4.87
CA ILE A 26 -6.74 17.15 4.94
C ILE A 26 -7.44 15.81 4.72
N ASN A 27 -7.05 15.06 3.68
CA ASN A 27 -7.69 13.82 3.25
C ASN A 27 -6.67 12.69 3.11
N GLN A 28 -7.12 11.45 3.26
CA GLN A 28 -6.31 10.25 3.03
C GLN A 28 -6.31 9.87 1.54
N PHE A 29 -5.49 10.50 0.72
CA PHE A 29 -5.42 10.24 -0.72
C PHE A 29 -4.28 9.31 -1.14
N ALA A 30 -3.23 9.17 -0.32
CA ALA A 30 -2.05 8.39 -0.72
C ALA A 30 -2.35 6.90 -0.92
N LEU A 31 -3.36 6.37 -0.24
CA LEU A 31 -3.80 4.98 -0.36
C LEU A 31 -4.79 4.77 -1.52
N THR A 32 -5.58 5.79 -1.87
CA THR A 32 -6.63 5.72 -2.88
C THR A 32 -6.12 6.14 -4.25
N ASP A 33 -5.50 7.29 -4.35
CA ASP A 33 -5.04 7.85 -5.63
C ASP A 33 -3.83 7.10 -6.19
N GLY A 34 -2.94 6.60 -5.33
CA GLY A 34 -1.77 5.82 -5.74
C GLY A 34 -2.10 4.52 -6.45
N THR A 35 -3.28 3.97 -6.24
CA THR A 35 -3.74 2.74 -6.90
C THR A 35 -4.40 2.99 -8.26
N ASN A 36 -4.88 4.20 -8.52
CA ASN A 36 -5.63 4.53 -9.74
C ASN A 36 -4.74 4.78 -10.97
N HIS A 37 -3.45 5.00 -10.79
CA HIS A 37 -2.50 5.20 -11.89
C HIS A 37 -1.95 3.89 -12.48
N PHE A 38 -2.19 2.78 -11.82
CA PHE A 38 -1.78 1.45 -12.27
C PHE A 38 -3.04 0.63 -12.59
N ASP A 39 -3.21 0.26 -13.85
CA ASP A 39 -4.34 -0.56 -14.34
C ASP A 39 -4.44 -1.96 -13.72
N ASN A 40 -3.51 -2.36 -12.89
CA ASN A 40 -3.51 -3.65 -12.22
C ASN A 40 -3.98 -3.52 -10.77
N LYS A 41 -5.28 -3.71 -10.58
CA LYS A 41 -5.89 -3.99 -9.27
C LYS A 41 -5.60 -5.43 -8.78
N GLU A 42 -4.43 -5.97 -9.05
CA GLU A 42 -4.02 -7.20 -8.39
C GLU A 42 -3.66 -6.87 -6.95
N THR A 43 -4.62 -7.10 -6.10
CA THR A 43 -4.57 -6.81 -4.66
C THR A 43 -3.49 -7.64 -3.99
N LEU A 44 -2.58 -6.99 -3.27
CA LEU A 44 -1.69 -7.53 -2.23
C LEU A 44 -2.49 -8.18 -1.06
N SER A 45 -3.54 -8.97 -1.36
CA SER A 45 -4.55 -9.28 -0.35
C SER A 45 -4.31 -10.57 0.42
N THR A 46 -3.39 -11.43 0.00
CA THR A 46 -3.35 -12.79 0.55
C THR A 46 -2.36 -13.02 1.68
N LEU A 47 -1.28 -12.26 1.76
CA LEU A 47 -0.29 -12.43 2.84
C LEU A 47 -0.46 -11.47 4.02
N SER A 48 -1.16 -10.37 3.86
CA SER A 48 -1.49 -9.44 4.95
C SER A 48 -2.35 -10.06 6.07
N ASN A 49 -2.94 -11.23 5.81
CA ASN A 49 -3.74 -11.97 6.77
C ASN A 49 -2.93 -12.94 7.65
N LEU A 50 -1.60 -13.04 7.49
CA LEU A 50 -0.76 -13.89 8.33
C LEU A 50 -0.64 -13.36 9.77
N LEU A 51 -0.74 -12.06 9.95
CA LEU A 51 -0.84 -11.41 11.24
C LEU A 51 -2.07 -10.50 11.23
N GLU A 52 -2.87 -10.60 12.27
CA GLU A 52 -3.98 -9.69 12.47
C GLU A 52 -3.44 -8.25 12.65
N ASN A 53 -4.02 -7.29 11.92
CA ASN A 53 -3.61 -5.91 12.06
C ASN A 53 -3.96 -5.39 13.45
N ILE A 54 -3.00 -4.73 14.10
CA ILE A 54 -3.29 -4.00 15.33
C ILE A 54 -4.29 -2.89 14.99
N SER A 55 -5.49 -3.02 15.54
CA SER A 55 -6.54 -2.02 15.36
C SER A 55 -7.03 -1.54 16.72
N ALA A 56 -7.04 -0.21 16.88
CA ALA A 56 -7.77 0.40 18.00
C ALA A 56 -9.26 0.42 17.69
N THR A 57 -10.08 0.50 18.74
CA THR A 57 -11.48 0.87 18.60
C THR A 57 -11.56 2.22 17.89
N THR A 58 -12.27 2.27 16.77
CA THR A 58 -12.47 3.52 16.03
C THR A 58 -13.61 4.34 16.64
N PRO A 59 -13.48 5.67 16.71
CA PRO A 59 -14.59 6.54 17.06
C PRO A 59 -15.80 6.31 16.14
N PRO A 60 -17.04 6.42 16.63
CA PRO A 60 -18.25 6.23 15.83
C PRO A 60 -18.57 7.48 14.97
N ILE A 61 -17.57 8.06 14.35
CA ILE A 61 -17.64 9.23 13.47
C ILE A 61 -16.73 9.01 12.26
N GLU A 62 -16.91 9.78 11.21
CA GLU A 62 -16.10 9.69 10.00
C GLU A 62 -14.61 9.95 10.27
N VAL A 63 -13.73 9.18 9.60
CA VAL A 63 -12.27 9.20 9.81
C VAL A 63 -11.69 10.61 9.64
N ASP A 64 -12.18 11.38 8.67
CA ASP A 64 -11.71 12.73 8.35
C ASP A 64 -11.97 13.75 9.49
N ARG A 65 -12.82 13.39 10.45
CA ARG A 65 -13.19 14.25 11.58
C ARG A 65 -12.31 14.06 12.81
N TYR A 66 -11.62 12.93 12.94
CA TYR A 66 -10.80 12.63 14.12
C TYR A 66 -9.35 12.28 13.81
N ALA A 67 -9.06 11.77 12.62
CA ALA A 67 -7.71 11.43 12.24
C ALA A 67 -6.95 12.64 11.68
N SER A 68 -5.67 12.74 12.02
CA SER A 68 -4.73 13.71 11.44
C SER A 68 -3.87 12.98 10.41
N PRO A 69 -4.32 12.90 9.13
CA PRO A 69 -3.54 12.27 8.08
C PRO A 69 -2.37 13.16 7.67
N THR A 70 -1.31 12.53 7.21
CA THR A 70 -0.24 13.20 6.45
C THR A 70 0.10 12.32 5.28
N ASP A 71 -0.30 12.73 4.11
CA ASP A 71 -0.19 11.95 2.90
C ASP A 71 0.74 12.62 1.89
N ARG A 72 1.56 11.80 1.23
CA ARG A 72 2.43 12.23 0.13
C ARG A 72 2.36 11.18 -0.98
N LEU A 73 2.18 11.65 -2.19
CA LEU A 73 2.16 10.83 -3.39
C LEU A 73 3.08 11.45 -4.42
N LEU A 74 4.01 10.65 -4.92
CA LEU A 74 4.88 10.99 -6.04
C LEU A 74 4.67 9.97 -7.15
N SER A 75 4.45 10.43 -8.37
CA SER A 75 4.42 9.55 -9.53
C SER A 75 5.23 10.12 -10.68
N PHE A 76 5.88 9.23 -11.40
CA PHE A 76 6.69 9.56 -12.55
C PHE A 76 6.42 8.53 -13.66
N ASN A 77 5.93 9.01 -14.78
CA ASN A 77 5.52 8.20 -15.91
C ASN A 77 6.31 8.61 -17.13
N ILE A 78 6.89 7.64 -17.83
CA ILE A 78 7.64 7.83 -19.07
C ILE A 78 7.04 6.94 -20.13
N LEU A 79 6.86 7.48 -21.32
CA LEU A 79 6.59 6.72 -22.54
C LEU A 79 7.62 7.11 -23.58
N ARG A 80 8.32 6.11 -24.10
CA ARG A 80 9.28 6.29 -25.18
C ARG A 80 8.91 5.41 -26.36
N LYS A 81 8.80 6.02 -27.51
CA LYS A 81 8.65 5.34 -28.79
C LYS A 81 10.04 5.04 -29.32
N ILE A 82 10.45 3.77 -29.34
CA ILE A 82 11.79 3.32 -29.78
C ILE A 82 11.81 3.23 -31.29
N ARG A 83 10.74 2.67 -31.87
CA ARG A 83 10.50 2.56 -33.32
C ARG A 83 9.02 2.86 -33.59
N LYS A 84 8.61 2.82 -34.88
CA LYS A 84 7.21 3.08 -35.28
C LYS A 84 6.24 2.21 -34.48
N ASP A 85 6.57 0.95 -34.27
CA ASP A 85 5.69 -0.06 -33.68
C ASP A 85 6.15 -0.52 -32.29
N VAL A 86 7.25 0.05 -31.76
CA VAL A 86 7.84 -0.35 -30.48
C VAL A 86 7.77 0.78 -29.47
N THR A 87 7.13 0.49 -28.34
CA THR A 87 7.01 1.44 -27.23
C THR A 87 7.54 0.83 -25.93
N LEU A 88 8.15 1.69 -25.13
CA LEU A 88 8.56 1.41 -23.76
C LEU A 88 7.85 2.39 -22.83
N LYS A 89 7.12 1.87 -21.84
CA LYS A 89 6.56 2.67 -20.76
C LYS A 89 7.24 2.33 -19.45
N GLY A 90 7.46 3.33 -18.63
CA GLY A 90 7.97 3.19 -17.27
C GLY A 90 7.13 4.03 -16.32
N ASN A 91 6.68 3.45 -15.23
CA ASN A 91 5.97 4.14 -14.18
C ASN A 91 6.70 3.88 -12.86
N ILE A 92 7.00 4.93 -12.12
CA ILE A 92 7.56 4.87 -10.77
C ILE A 92 6.62 5.63 -9.86
N GLY A 93 6.20 4.98 -8.79
CA GLY A 93 5.32 5.56 -7.79
C GLY A 93 5.90 5.42 -6.39
N TYR A 94 5.59 6.37 -5.56
CA TYR A 94 5.85 6.30 -4.14
C TYR A 94 4.72 6.96 -3.39
N SER A 95 4.10 6.22 -2.48
CA SER A 95 3.13 6.80 -1.55
C SER A 95 3.58 6.64 -0.11
N TYR A 96 3.32 7.67 0.66
CA TYR A 96 3.51 7.73 2.10
C TYR A 96 2.21 8.18 2.73
N ALA A 97 1.72 7.41 3.69
CA ALA A 97 0.57 7.77 4.49
C ALA A 97 0.92 7.62 5.97
N LYS A 98 0.60 8.65 6.74
CA LYS A 98 0.66 8.64 8.20
C LYS A 98 -0.71 9.01 8.73
N SER A 99 -1.21 8.24 9.69
CA SER A 99 -2.45 8.54 10.41
C SER A 99 -2.21 8.48 11.90
N GLN A 100 -2.73 9.45 12.61
CA GLN A 100 -2.66 9.56 14.07
C GLN A 100 -3.96 10.15 14.59
N TYR A 101 -4.44 9.63 15.70
CA TYR A 101 -5.56 10.21 16.45
C TYR A 101 -5.49 9.84 17.93
N ASP A 102 -6.25 10.55 18.75
CA ASP A 102 -6.43 10.25 20.15
C ASP A 102 -7.91 9.95 20.40
N TYR A 103 -8.18 8.91 21.14
CA TYR A 103 -9.54 8.48 21.44
C TYR A 103 -9.63 7.90 22.84
N SER A 104 -10.63 8.35 23.59
CA SER A 104 -10.95 7.81 24.91
C SER A 104 -12.32 7.16 24.91
N LEU A 105 -12.42 6.00 25.55
CA LEU A 105 -13.64 5.21 25.67
C LEU A 105 -13.82 4.83 27.14
N THR A 106 -14.98 5.20 27.70
CA THR A 106 -15.39 4.75 29.03
C THR A 106 -16.62 3.85 28.90
N ARG A 107 -16.52 2.65 29.40
CA ARG A 107 -17.61 1.68 29.45
C ARG A 107 -17.97 1.44 30.90
N SER A 108 -19.28 1.56 31.23
CA SER A 108 -19.83 1.25 32.53
C SER A 108 -20.68 -0.01 32.40
N TYR A 109 -20.37 -1.01 33.18
CA TYR A 109 -21.15 -2.24 33.30
C TYR A 109 -21.79 -2.24 34.69
N ALA A 110 -23.13 -2.13 34.74
CA ALA A 110 -23.90 -2.21 35.96
C ALA A 110 -24.46 -3.62 36.11
N ASP A 111 -24.02 -4.35 37.13
CA ASP A 111 -24.66 -5.58 37.59
C ASP A 111 -25.30 -5.31 38.96
N ALA A 112 -26.23 -6.15 39.41
CA ALA A 112 -27.02 -5.94 40.60
C ALA A 112 -26.20 -5.63 41.89
N ASP A 113 -24.95 -6.13 41.92
CA ASP A 113 -24.06 -6.00 43.08
C ASP A 113 -22.74 -5.27 42.80
N ASN A 114 -22.40 -4.98 41.52
CA ASN A 114 -21.11 -4.37 41.17
C ASN A 114 -21.19 -3.44 39.97
N ASN A 115 -20.58 -2.28 40.11
CA ASN A 115 -20.41 -1.33 39.02
C ASN A 115 -18.95 -1.38 38.52
N VAL A 116 -18.71 -1.95 37.34
CA VAL A 116 -17.39 -2.02 36.74
C VAL A 116 -17.25 -0.91 35.71
N ILE A 117 -16.28 -0.03 35.90
CA ILE A 117 -15.95 1.03 34.95
C ILE A 117 -14.62 0.69 34.30
N ILE A 118 -14.61 0.60 32.97
CA ILE A 118 -13.41 0.42 32.16
C ILE A 118 -13.16 1.71 31.39
N ALA A 119 -12.09 2.41 31.72
CA ALA A 119 -11.63 3.60 31.02
C ALA A 119 -10.40 3.25 30.16
N GLN A 120 -10.50 3.49 28.87
CA GLN A 120 -9.44 3.20 27.89
C GLN A 120 -9.11 4.47 27.11
N GLU A 121 -7.83 4.78 26.99
CA GLU A 121 -7.29 5.86 26.18
C GLU A 121 -6.39 5.23 25.11
N TYR A 122 -6.58 5.60 23.84
CA TYR A 122 -5.85 5.10 22.69
C TYR A 122 -5.21 6.25 21.93
N SER A 123 -3.95 6.08 21.53
CA SER A 123 -3.24 7.05 20.68
C SER A 123 -2.56 6.32 19.51
N PRO A 124 -3.33 5.71 18.60
CA PRO A 124 -2.76 4.96 17.50
C PRO A 124 -2.00 5.85 16.52
N LEU A 125 -0.84 5.37 16.11
CA LEU A 125 0.00 5.94 15.08
C LEU A 125 0.29 4.88 14.03
N SER A 126 -0.10 5.13 12.79
CA SER A 126 0.22 4.25 11.66
C SER A 126 0.98 5.00 10.59
N THR A 127 2.02 4.37 10.07
CA THR A 127 2.84 4.89 8.98
C THR A 127 3.02 3.80 7.94
N ILE A 128 2.73 4.12 6.68
CA ILE A 128 2.89 3.19 5.57
C ILE A 128 3.64 3.84 4.42
N HIS A 129 4.61 3.12 3.86
CA HIS A 129 5.37 3.49 2.68
C HIS A 129 5.11 2.46 1.58
N ARG A 130 4.76 2.90 0.39
CA ARG A 130 4.48 2.03 -0.76
C ARG A 130 5.23 2.50 -2.01
N PRO A 131 6.48 2.06 -2.22
CA PRO A 131 7.14 2.21 -3.51
C PRO A 131 6.54 1.25 -4.54
N SER A 132 6.47 1.69 -5.78
CA SER A 132 6.01 0.88 -6.91
C SER A 132 6.81 1.21 -8.17
N ILE A 133 6.98 0.21 -9.00
CA ILE A 133 7.59 0.35 -10.33
C ILE A 133 6.85 -0.57 -11.30
N GLN A 134 6.60 -0.05 -12.50
CA GLN A 134 6.06 -0.82 -13.61
C GLN A 134 6.83 -0.48 -14.88
N LEU A 135 7.21 -1.51 -15.63
CA LEU A 135 7.86 -1.42 -16.93
C LEU A 135 7.02 -2.20 -17.93
N GLU A 136 6.63 -1.58 -19.02
CA GLU A 136 5.91 -2.21 -20.12
C GLU A 136 6.71 -2.02 -21.41
N TYR A 137 7.07 -3.13 -22.04
CA TYR A 137 7.59 -3.18 -23.39
C TYR A 137 6.49 -3.71 -24.32
N LYS A 138 6.24 -3.02 -25.40
CA LYS A 138 5.24 -3.40 -26.39
C LYS A 138 5.79 -3.26 -27.79
N ASP A 139 5.74 -4.33 -28.55
CA ASP A 139 6.01 -4.39 -29.98
C ASP A 139 4.72 -4.79 -30.70
N ASN A 140 4.25 -3.94 -31.59
CA ASN A 140 3.02 -4.12 -32.34
C ASN A 140 3.33 -4.05 -33.85
N SER A 141 4.30 -4.85 -34.30
CA SER A 141 4.65 -4.94 -35.71
C SER A 141 3.63 -5.77 -36.51
N GLU A 142 3.61 -5.62 -37.81
CA GLU A 142 2.62 -6.28 -38.70
C GLU A 142 2.55 -7.80 -38.56
N LYS A 143 3.68 -8.45 -38.25
CA LYS A 143 3.79 -9.91 -38.14
C LYS A 143 3.82 -10.44 -36.73
N THR A 144 4.08 -9.58 -35.76
CA THR A 144 4.33 -9.99 -34.36
C THR A 144 3.76 -8.96 -33.42
N TYR A 145 2.96 -9.42 -32.49
CA TYR A 145 2.60 -8.67 -31.31
C TYR A 145 3.34 -9.25 -30.12
N LEU A 146 4.02 -8.41 -29.36
CA LEU A 146 4.68 -8.80 -28.11
C LEU A 146 4.41 -7.72 -27.05
N SER A 147 3.96 -8.14 -25.89
CA SER A 147 3.80 -7.28 -24.74
C SER A 147 4.41 -7.95 -23.51
N ASN A 148 5.26 -7.24 -22.81
CA ASN A 148 5.80 -7.69 -21.53
C ASN A 148 5.64 -6.58 -20.51
N THR A 149 4.95 -6.88 -19.41
CA THR A 149 4.72 -5.96 -18.30
C THR A 149 5.31 -6.55 -17.04
N LEU A 150 6.30 -5.89 -16.48
CA LEU A 150 6.88 -6.19 -15.18
C LEU A 150 6.41 -5.14 -14.19
N SER A 151 5.80 -5.57 -13.11
CA SER A 151 5.39 -4.69 -12.01
C SER A 151 5.94 -5.18 -10.69
N SER A 152 6.32 -4.25 -9.83
CA SER A 152 6.76 -4.55 -8.47
C SER A 152 6.22 -3.48 -7.52
N THR A 153 5.74 -3.92 -6.37
CA THR A 153 5.22 -3.04 -5.30
C THR A 153 5.76 -3.52 -3.97
N GLY A 154 6.21 -2.58 -3.15
CA GLY A 154 6.56 -2.81 -1.75
C GLY A 154 5.52 -2.17 -0.83
N SER A 155 5.35 -2.73 0.36
CA SER A 155 4.55 -2.15 1.45
C SER A 155 5.32 -2.29 2.75
N PHE A 156 5.58 -1.17 3.41
CA PHE A 156 6.31 -1.08 4.66
C PHE A 156 5.41 -0.37 5.68
N LEU A 157 4.76 -1.16 6.53
CA LEU A 157 3.85 -0.69 7.57
C LEU A 157 4.54 -0.70 8.92
N THR A 158 4.40 0.39 9.66
CA THR A 158 4.68 0.46 11.08
C THR A 158 3.46 1.06 11.78
N SER A 159 2.89 0.33 12.74
CA SER A 159 1.78 0.78 13.56
C SER A 159 2.17 0.68 15.04
N GLU A 160 1.86 1.71 15.79
CA GLU A 160 2.02 1.76 17.23
C GLU A 160 0.68 2.10 17.86
N LEU A 161 0.32 1.38 18.91
CA LEU A 161 -0.92 1.55 19.64
C LEU A 161 -0.63 1.64 21.14
N PRO A 162 -0.20 2.81 21.62
CA PRO A 162 -0.20 3.10 23.05
C PRO A 162 -1.64 3.07 23.57
N THR A 163 -1.85 2.28 24.62
CA THR A 163 -3.15 2.12 25.25
C THR A 163 -2.97 2.28 26.74
N LYS A 164 -3.84 3.07 27.37
CA LYS A 164 -3.92 3.19 28.82
C LYS A 164 -5.28 2.68 29.26
N GLU A 165 -5.29 1.64 30.07
CA GLU A 165 -6.48 1.03 30.59
C GLU A 165 -6.49 1.10 32.11
N ASN A 166 -7.49 1.78 32.69
CA ASN A 166 -7.62 1.99 34.13
C ASN A 166 -6.30 2.46 34.80
N GLY A 167 -5.53 3.30 34.10
CA GLY A 167 -4.25 3.82 34.58
C GLY A 167 -3.01 2.97 34.20
N SER A 168 -3.16 1.73 33.79
CA SER A 168 -2.06 0.87 33.33
C SER A 168 -1.73 1.13 31.87
N LEU A 169 -0.46 1.38 31.57
CA LEU A 169 0.02 1.63 30.20
C LEU A 169 0.52 0.33 29.55
N PHE A 170 0.12 0.10 28.32
CA PHE A 170 0.70 -0.91 27.46
C PHE A 170 0.80 -0.39 26.02
N ASN A 171 1.81 -0.85 25.29
CA ASN A 171 2.07 -0.45 23.94
C ASN A 171 2.16 -1.67 23.04
N GLN A 172 1.38 -1.65 21.96
CA GLN A 172 1.46 -2.63 20.88
C GLN A 172 2.18 -1.97 19.70
N LYS A 173 3.15 -2.68 19.14
CA LYS A 173 3.86 -2.24 17.95
C LYS A 173 3.86 -3.33 16.91
N GLN A 174 3.43 -2.98 15.70
CA GLN A 174 3.44 -3.84 14.54
C GLN A 174 4.39 -3.29 13.48
N THR A 175 5.18 -4.16 12.90
CA THR A 175 6.00 -3.86 11.72
C THR A 175 5.77 -4.94 10.68
N MET A 176 5.39 -4.55 9.46
CA MET A 176 5.19 -5.45 8.34
C MET A 176 5.95 -4.96 7.12
N ARG A 177 6.54 -5.90 6.40
CA ARG A 177 7.20 -5.64 5.11
C ARG A 177 6.70 -6.65 4.10
N GLU A 178 6.20 -6.16 3.00
CA GLU A 178 5.64 -6.98 1.94
C GLU A 178 6.21 -6.55 0.60
N PHE A 179 6.43 -7.53 -0.28
CA PHE A 179 6.88 -7.31 -1.64
C PHE A 179 6.03 -8.15 -2.59
N TYR A 180 5.64 -7.54 -3.67
CA TYR A 180 4.94 -8.17 -4.75
C TYR A 180 5.67 -7.89 -6.06
N VAL A 181 5.88 -8.93 -6.87
CA VAL A 181 6.44 -8.83 -8.20
C VAL A 181 5.57 -9.64 -9.14
N ASN A 182 5.17 -9.04 -10.23
CA ASN A 182 4.37 -9.69 -11.26
C ASN A 182 4.97 -9.43 -12.64
N ASN A 183 5.10 -10.46 -13.43
CA ASN A 183 5.48 -10.39 -14.84
C ASN A 183 4.40 -11.02 -15.70
N LYS A 184 3.85 -10.22 -16.60
CA LYS A 184 2.87 -10.65 -17.60
C LYS A 184 3.49 -10.53 -18.97
N PHE A 185 3.69 -11.66 -19.62
CA PHE A 185 4.19 -11.77 -20.98
C PHE A 185 3.06 -12.25 -21.89
N SER A 186 2.91 -11.61 -23.04
CA SER A 186 1.95 -12.01 -24.07
C SER A 186 2.56 -11.80 -25.44
N THR A 187 2.47 -12.79 -26.30
CA THR A 187 2.94 -12.68 -27.67
C THR A 187 2.02 -13.39 -28.62
N LEU A 188 1.95 -12.86 -29.84
CA LEU A 188 1.16 -13.38 -30.94
C LEU A 188 1.99 -13.32 -32.20
N TRP A 189 2.16 -14.46 -32.86
CA TRP A 189 2.86 -14.57 -34.15
C TRP A 189 1.90 -14.99 -35.24
N HIS A 190 1.99 -14.29 -36.34
CA HIS A 190 1.26 -14.63 -37.55
C HIS A 190 2.26 -15.17 -38.60
N HIS A 191 2.04 -16.42 -39.04
CA HIS A 191 2.85 -17.04 -40.09
C HIS A 191 1.93 -17.74 -41.08
N LYS A 192 1.82 -17.19 -42.30
CA LYS A 192 0.86 -17.63 -43.33
C LYS A 192 -0.57 -17.69 -42.76
N ASP A 193 -1.17 -18.87 -42.73
CA ASP A 193 -2.53 -19.10 -42.25
C ASP A 193 -2.59 -19.52 -40.77
N LEU A 194 -1.45 -19.53 -40.08
CA LEU A 194 -1.34 -19.93 -38.68
C LEU A 194 -1.08 -18.73 -37.78
N CYS A 195 -1.82 -18.69 -36.68
CA CYS A 195 -1.65 -17.70 -35.63
C CYS A 195 -1.34 -18.41 -34.30
N TRP A 196 -0.23 -18.06 -33.70
CA TRP A 196 0.19 -18.58 -32.40
C TRP A 196 0.09 -17.51 -31.34
N ALA A 197 -0.63 -17.80 -30.26
CA ALA A 197 -0.74 -16.93 -29.11
C ALA A 197 -0.16 -17.62 -27.87
N VAL A 198 0.74 -16.93 -27.17
CA VAL A 198 1.29 -17.41 -25.90
C VAL A 198 1.12 -16.31 -24.86
N THR A 199 0.59 -16.68 -23.71
CA THR A 199 0.50 -15.79 -22.54
C THR A 199 1.10 -16.50 -21.33
N SER A 200 1.97 -15.82 -20.62
CA SER A 200 2.58 -16.28 -19.37
C SER A 200 2.39 -15.22 -18.29
N ILE A 201 1.96 -15.65 -17.12
CA ILE A 201 1.86 -14.79 -15.93
C ILE A 201 2.66 -15.46 -14.83
N MET A 202 3.62 -14.72 -14.26
CA MET A 202 4.43 -15.15 -13.14
C MET A 202 4.28 -14.12 -12.04
N SER A 203 3.92 -14.55 -10.84
CA SER A 203 3.80 -13.67 -9.69
C SER A 203 4.58 -14.23 -8.51
N TYR A 204 5.18 -13.35 -7.75
CA TYR A 204 5.83 -13.65 -6.49
C TYR A 204 5.36 -12.65 -5.45
N GLN A 205 4.94 -13.16 -4.31
CA GLN A 205 4.60 -12.37 -3.14
C GLN A 205 5.39 -12.88 -1.94
N GLY A 206 5.98 -11.96 -1.19
CA GLY A 206 6.76 -12.26 -0.02
C GLY A 206 6.48 -11.27 1.11
N SER A 207 6.31 -11.79 2.32
CA SER A 207 6.29 -11.03 3.57
C SER A 207 7.48 -11.47 4.42
N PRO A 208 8.67 -10.89 4.19
CA PRO A 208 9.89 -11.32 4.90
C PRO A 208 9.87 -10.92 6.37
N MET A 209 9.02 -10.00 6.77
CA MET A 209 8.94 -9.50 8.14
C MET A 209 7.51 -9.12 8.50
N GLY A 210 6.92 -9.90 9.39
CA GLY A 210 5.76 -9.52 10.17
C GLY A 210 6.10 -9.69 11.65
N LYS A 211 6.04 -8.61 12.42
CA LYS A 211 6.36 -8.62 13.85
C LYS A 211 5.36 -7.80 14.63
N ILE A 212 4.78 -8.40 15.67
CA ILE A 212 3.96 -7.74 16.67
C ILE A 212 4.66 -7.87 18.01
N THR A 213 4.81 -6.77 18.72
CA THR A 213 5.32 -6.73 20.09
C THR A 213 4.28 -6.08 21.00
N LEU A 214 4.07 -6.69 22.14
CA LEU A 214 3.25 -6.14 23.23
C LEU A 214 4.16 -5.90 24.42
N ASN A 215 4.28 -4.66 24.85
CA ASN A 215 5.02 -4.25 26.04
C ASN A 215 4.03 -3.76 27.09
N LYS A 216 4.08 -4.35 28.28
CA LYS A 216 3.32 -3.92 29.45
C LYS A 216 4.30 -3.60 30.57
N GLU A 217 4.04 -2.52 31.32
CA GLU A 217 4.95 -2.06 32.39
C GLU A 217 5.22 -3.11 33.49
N THR A 218 4.33 -4.08 33.64
CA THR A 218 4.38 -5.08 34.74
C THR A 218 4.57 -6.52 34.28
N THR A 219 4.76 -6.78 32.98
CA THR A 219 4.78 -8.15 32.44
C THR A 219 5.84 -8.30 31.35
N ASP A 220 6.32 -9.53 31.13
CA ASP A 220 7.26 -9.85 30.05
C ASP A 220 6.72 -9.44 28.68
N ASN A 221 7.62 -8.98 27.82
CA ASN A 221 7.30 -8.61 26.45
C ASN A 221 6.83 -9.82 25.64
N VAL A 222 5.65 -9.74 25.05
CA VAL A 222 5.16 -10.76 24.12
C VAL A 222 5.56 -10.36 22.71
N VAL A 223 6.19 -11.28 21.97
CA VAL A 223 6.61 -11.07 20.59
C VAL A 223 6.03 -12.17 19.71
N GLN A 224 5.30 -11.77 18.68
CA GLN A 224 4.82 -12.65 17.63
C GLN A 224 5.50 -12.30 16.30
N ASN A 225 6.07 -13.29 15.63
CA ASN A 225 6.68 -13.13 14.32
C ASN A 225 5.97 -14.02 13.30
N ALA A 226 5.80 -13.50 12.09
CA ALA A 226 5.33 -14.28 10.95
C ALA A 226 6.08 -13.87 9.69
N ASN A 227 6.37 -14.83 8.84
CA ASN A 227 6.88 -14.61 7.49
C ASN A 227 6.21 -15.59 6.53
N GLY A 228 6.05 -15.18 5.28
CA GLY A 228 5.39 -16.01 4.27
C GLY A 228 5.89 -15.69 2.87
N ARG A 229 5.76 -16.68 1.97
CA ARG A 229 6.08 -16.53 0.53
C ARG A 229 5.06 -17.33 -0.27
N SER A 230 4.67 -16.80 -1.43
CA SER A 230 3.89 -17.51 -2.44
C SER A 230 4.44 -17.24 -3.84
N PHE A 231 4.25 -18.19 -4.76
CA PHE A 231 4.70 -18.12 -6.13
C PHE A 231 3.53 -18.28 -7.07
#